data_0d42843377c068c2dbcf91919af3fffb
#
_entry.id   0d42843377c068c2dbcf91919af3fffb
#
_cell.length_a   1.000
_cell.length_b   1.000
_cell.length_c   1.000
_cell.angle_alpha   90.00
_cell.angle_beta   90.00
_cell.angle_gamma   90.00
#
_symmetry.space_group_name_H-M   'P 1'
#
loop_
_entity.id
_entity.type
_entity.pdbx_description
1 polymer ?
#
loop_
_entity_poly.entity_id
_entity_poly.type
_entity_poly.pdbx_seq_one_letter_code
_entity_poly.pdbx_strand_id
1 'polypeptide(L)'
;MLGILGVILAITLPVFMSDTDSSQFRSKYLRTISTLNQAQLMAMAKNDGEFTNSDDIWNKGIKENTSEVVDIPEGIRLSNGVEVKYEKLRESCEPNYSKKASESTACAMLTIDVNGFSKAPNKMSTSTKIADRYAVLMYPISVVPITGSEEEKILYPQGTSN
;
A
#
# COMPACT_ATOMS: atom_id res chain seq x y z
N MET A 1 24.69 40.62 8.39
CA MET A 1 23.29 40.24 8.08
C MET A 1 23.14 39.01 7.21
N LEU A 2 23.97 38.80 6.21
CA LEU A 2 23.94 37.61 5.33
C LEU A 2 24.17 36.24 6.06
N GLY A 3 25.00 36.22 7.12
CA GLY A 3 25.29 34.98 7.86
C GLY A 3 24.10 34.46 8.68
N ILE A 4 23.24 35.30 9.19
CA ILE A 4 22.07 34.92 9.98
C ILE A 4 20.95 34.33 9.07
N LEU A 5 20.77 34.89 7.88
CA LEU A 5 19.84 34.37 6.87
C LEU A 5 20.25 33.01 6.38
N GLY A 6 21.56 32.75 6.19
CA GLY A 6 22.05 31.43 5.76
C GLY A 6 21.82 30.33 6.81
N VAL A 7 21.95 30.65 8.10
CA VAL A 7 21.72 29.70 9.20
C VAL A 7 20.23 29.35 9.34
N ILE A 8 19.36 30.33 9.20
CA ILE A 8 17.88 30.10 9.26
C ILE A 8 17.44 29.20 8.10
N LEU A 9 17.92 29.42 6.88
CA LEU A 9 17.63 28.60 5.73
C LEU A 9 18.15 27.16 5.88
N ALA A 10 19.34 26.98 6.45
CA ALA A 10 19.93 25.66 6.67
C ALA A 10 19.18 24.83 7.73
N ILE A 11 18.54 25.46 8.70
CA ILE A 11 17.74 24.75 9.74
C ILE A 11 16.33 24.46 9.26
N THR A 12 15.73 25.31 8.43
CA THR A 12 14.33 25.16 8.00
C THR A 12 14.16 24.21 6.81
N LEU A 13 15.11 24.18 5.88
CA LEU A 13 15.03 23.33 4.69
C LEU A 13 14.86 21.82 5.00
N PRO A 14 15.60 21.20 5.94
CA PRO A 14 15.42 19.78 6.24
C PRO A 14 14.02 19.43 6.80
N VAL A 15 13.43 20.35 7.59
CA VAL A 15 12.10 20.15 8.18
C VAL A 15 11.02 20.22 7.11
N PHE A 16 11.10 21.17 6.19
CA PHE A 16 10.16 21.26 5.07
C PHE A 16 10.26 20.06 4.12
N MET A 17 11.45 19.57 3.83
CA MET A 17 11.64 18.38 2.98
C MET A 17 11.04 17.15 3.62
N SER A 18 11.22 16.93 4.92
CA SER A 18 10.68 15.75 5.61
C SER A 18 9.15 15.71 5.64
N ASP A 19 8.50 16.85 5.83
CA ASP A 19 7.04 16.94 5.83
C ASP A 19 6.45 16.75 4.43
N THR A 20 7.13 17.26 3.40
CA THR A 20 6.75 17.10 2.00
C THR A 20 6.85 15.63 1.57
N ASP A 21 7.94 14.94 1.90
CA ASP A 21 8.14 13.53 1.58
C ASP A 21 7.08 12.65 2.27
N SER A 22 6.80 12.89 3.54
CA SER A 22 5.76 12.17 4.28
C SER A 22 4.38 12.34 3.63
N SER A 23 4.01 13.54 3.22
CA SER A 23 2.75 13.81 2.54
C SER A 23 2.67 13.15 1.17
N GLN A 24 3.76 13.18 0.40
CA GLN A 24 3.84 12.53 -0.91
C GLN A 24 3.76 11.00 -0.78
N PHE A 25 4.42 10.41 0.21
CA PHE A 25 4.37 8.96 0.46
C PHE A 25 2.96 8.48 0.83
N ARG A 26 2.28 9.22 1.70
CA ARG A 26 0.87 8.94 2.04
C ARG A 26 -0.05 9.04 0.82
N SER A 27 0.12 10.06 -0.01
CA SER A 27 -0.67 10.22 -1.24
C SER A 27 -0.44 9.08 -2.23
N LYS A 28 0.82 8.64 -2.40
CA LYS A 28 1.15 7.48 -3.24
C LYS A 28 0.56 6.19 -2.67
N TYR A 29 0.61 5.98 -1.35
CA TYR A 29 -0.01 4.85 -0.69
C TYR A 29 -1.51 4.78 -0.96
N LEU A 30 -2.25 5.88 -0.72
CA LEU A 30 -3.69 5.95 -0.95
C LEU A 30 -4.06 5.68 -2.41
N ARG A 31 -3.30 6.24 -3.35
CA ARG A 31 -3.50 5.98 -4.78
C ARG A 31 -3.24 4.52 -5.13
N THR A 32 -2.20 3.92 -4.56
CA THR A 32 -1.88 2.50 -4.79
C THR A 32 -2.99 1.58 -4.29
N ILE A 33 -3.50 1.80 -3.07
CA ILE A 33 -4.65 1.05 -2.54
C ILE A 33 -5.86 1.15 -3.50
N SER A 34 -6.17 2.35 -3.97
CA SER A 34 -7.25 2.56 -4.94
C SER A 34 -7.02 1.78 -6.23
N THR A 35 -5.80 1.82 -6.78
CA THR A 35 -5.42 1.09 -7.99
C THR A 35 -5.57 -0.42 -7.81
N LEU A 36 -5.09 -0.99 -6.71
CA LEU A 36 -5.19 -2.42 -6.42
C LEU A 36 -6.65 -2.86 -6.26
N ASN A 37 -7.47 -2.07 -5.56
CA ASN A 37 -8.90 -2.35 -5.41
C ASN A 37 -9.64 -2.27 -6.75
N GLN A 38 -9.33 -1.30 -7.61
CA GLN A 38 -9.91 -1.20 -8.94
C GLN A 38 -9.53 -2.40 -9.81
N ALA A 39 -8.28 -2.85 -9.76
CA ALA A 39 -7.83 -4.04 -10.49
C ALA A 39 -8.62 -5.29 -10.07
N GLN A 40 -8.83 -5.50 -8.78
CA GLN A 40 -9.64 -6.61 -8.27
C GLN A 40 -11.10 -6.52 -8.72
N LEU A 41 -11.72 -5.35 -8.65
CA LEU A 41 -13.10 -5.16 -9.12
C LEU A 41 -13.24 -5.45 -10.62
N MET A 42 -12.26 -5.01 -11.43
CA MET A 42 -12.21 -5.32 -12.86
C MET A 42 -12.08 -6.83 -13.11
N ALA A 43 -11.24 -7.51 -12.35
CA ALA A 43 -11.05 -8.96 -12.45
C ALA A 43 -12.32 -9.72 -12.12
N MET A 44 -13.00 -9.33 -11.04
CA MET A 44 -14.28 -9.92 -10.65
C MET A 44 -15.36 -9.76 -11.72
N ALA A 45 -15.44 -8.56 -12.30
CA ALA A 45 -16.39 -8.29 -13.39
C ALA A 45 -16.11 -9.13 -14.66
N LYS A 46 -14.84 -9.47 -14.93
CA LYS A 46 -14.45 -10.32 -16.07
C LYS A 46 -14.64 -11.81 -15.83
N ASN A 47 -14.58 -12.27 -14.58
CA ASN A 47 -14.55 -13.68 -14.22
C ASN A 47 -15.75 -14.14 -13.38
N ASP A 48 -16.89 -13.47 -13.51
CA ASP A 48 -18.14 -13.77 -12.80
C ASP A 48 -18.03 -13.89 -11.26
N GLY A 49 -17.01 -13.22 -10.69
CA GLY A 49 -16.84 -13.10 -9.24
C GLY A 49 -16.13 -14.26 -8.53
N GLU A 50 -15.58 -15.24 -9.26
CA GLU A 50 -15.04 -16.47 -8.66
C GLU A 50 -13.51 -16.50 -8.55
N PHE A 51 -12.94 -15.71 -7.64
CA PHE A 51 -11.56 -15.94 -7.19
C PHE A 51 -11.55 -16.29 -5.70
N THR A 52 -11.13 -17.53 -5.38
CA THR A 52 -10.93 -18.00 -4.00
C THR A 52 -9.49 -18.39 -3.72
N ASN A 53 -8.72 -18.74 -4.76
CA ASN A 53 -7.31 -19.07 -4.62
C ASN A 53 -6.46 -17.80 -4.60
N SER A 54 -5.54 -17.72 -3.62
CA SER A 54 -4.72 -16.52 -3.38
C SER A 54 -3.81 -16.16 -4.56
N ASP A 55 -3.21 -17.15 -5.22
CA ASP A 55 -2.34 -16.92 -6.37
C ASP A 55 -3.14 -16.48 -7.60
N ASP A 56 -4.37 -16.98 -7.79
CA ASP A 56 -5.25 -16.52 -8.86
C ASP A 56 -5.71 -15.08 -8.62
N ILE A 57 -6.06 -14.72 -7.39
CA ILE A 57 -6.39 -13.32 -7.01
C ILE A 57 -5.22 -12.40 -7.32
N TRP A 58 -3.99 -12.80 -6.97
CA TRP A 58 -2.81 -12.01 -7.23
C TRP A 58 -2.51 -11.90 -8.73
N ASN A 59 -2.39 -13.04 -9.43
CA ASN A 59 -1.94 -13.05 -10.82
C ASN A 59 -3.03 -12.57 -11.78
N LYS A 60 -4.23 -13.20 -11.77
CA LYS A 60 -5.33 -12.87 -12.66
C LYS A 60 -6.16 -11.68 -12.17
N GLY A 61 -6.24 -11.50 -10.84
CA GLY A 61 -6.93 -10.38 -10.23
C GLY A 61 -6.13 -9.08 -10.34
N ILE A 62 -5.02 -8.99 -9.64
CA ILE A 62 -4.26 -7.75 -9.52
C ILE A 62 -3.34 -7.52 -10.71
N LYS A 63 -2.42 -8.46 -11.01
CA LYS A 63 -1.37 -8.24 -12.03
C LYS A 63 -1.94 -8.00 -13.42
N GLU A 64 -2.85 -8.83 -13.90
CA GLU A 64 -3.42 -8.71 -15.25
C GLU A 64 -4.35 -7.49 -15.43
N ASN A 65 -4.91 -6.96 -14.35
CA ASN A 65 -5.83 -5.83 -14.40
C ASN A 65 -5.23 -4.51 -13.91
N THR A 66 -3.95 -4.49 -13.55
CA THR A 66 -3.21 -3.27 -13.25
C THR A 66 -2.42 -2.85 -14.49
N SER A 67 -2.56 -1.56 -14.87
CA SER A 67 -1.88 -1.03 -16.05
C SER A 67 -0.37 -0.94 -15.83
N GLU A 68 0.42 -1.31 -16.85
CA GLU A 68 1.87 -1.05 -16.91
C GLU A 68 2.63 -1.57 -15.68
N VAL A 69 2.49 -2.85 -15.37
CA VAL A 69 3.26 -3.50 -14.32
C VAL A 69 4.52 -4.15 -14.87
N VAL A 70 5.57 -4.16 -14.07
CA VAL A 70 6.81 -4.90 -14.33
C VAL A 70 6.99 -5.91 -13.20
N ASP A 71 7.22 -7.18 -13.55
CA ASP A 71 7.53 -8.20 -12.55
C ASP A 71 8.87 -7.93 -11.87
N ILE A 72 8.88 -8.05 -10.55
CA ILE A 72 10.07 -7.99 -9.72
C ILE A 72 10.10 -9.25 -8.83
N PRO A 73 11.23 -9.60 -8.22
CA PRO A 73 11.27 -10.69 -7.26
C PRO A 73 10.21 -10.51 -6.16
N GLU A 74 9.34 -11.51 -5.99
CA GLU A 74 8.27 -11.55 -5.00
C GLU A 74 7.15 -10.49 -5.18
N GLY A 75 7.02 -9.87 -6.37
CA GLY A 75 5.99 -8.83 -6.53
C GLY A 75 5.93 -8.17 -7.89
N ILE A 76 5.45 -6.93 -7.89
CA ILE A 76 5.34 -6.08 -9.07
C ILE A 76 5.84 -4.66 -8.79
N ARG A 77 6.27 -3.98 -9.85
CA ARG A 77 6.52 -2.53 -9.87
C ARG A 77 5.48 -1.86 -10.76
N LEU A 78 4.84 -0.84 -10.23
CA LEU A 78 3.88 0.00 -10.96
C LEU A 78 4.62 1.07 -11.78
N SER A 79 3.94 1.64 -12.80
CA SER A 79 4.49 2.69 -13.68
C SER A 79 4.96 3.94 -12.93
N ASN A 80 4.39 4.24 -11.77
CA ASN A 80 4.77 5.36 -10.90
C ASN A 80 5.96 5.07 -9.98
N GLY A 81 6.62 3.89 -10.13
CA GLY A 81 7.78 3.47 -9.35
C GLY A 81 7.46 2.87 -7.97
N VAL A 82 6.20 2.74 -7.61
CA VAL A 82 5.77 2.01 -6.41
C VAL A 82 6.01 0.52 -6.64
N GLU A 83 6.57 -0.15 -5.64
CA GLU A 83 6.75 -1.60 -5.65
C GLU A 83 5.82 -2.26 -4.63
N VAL A 84 5.21 -3.38 -5.02
CA VAL A 84 4.30 -4.15 -4.18
C VAL A 84 4.80 -5.57 -4.12
N LYS A 85 5.19 -6.03 -2.93
CA LYS A 85 5.53 -7.43 -2.67
C LYS A 85 4.29 -8.20 -2.23
N TYR A 86 4.23 -9.47 -2.65
CA TYR A 86 3.18 -10.42 -2.33
C TYR A 86 3.71 -11.51 -1.42
N GLU A 87 3.08 -11.71 -0.28
CA GLU A 87 3.36 -12.79 0.65
C GLU A 87 2.07 -13.58 0.90
N LYS A 88 2.02 -14.81 0.39
CA LYS A 88 0.86 -15.69 0.56
C LYS A 88 0.73 -16.13 2.01
N LEU A 89 -0.41 -15.87 2.62
CA LEU A 89 -0.76 -16.33 3.97
C LEU A 89 -1.57 -17.62 3.94
N ARG A 90 -2.42 -17.82 2.90
CA ARG A 90 -3.31 -18.98 2.75
C ARG A 90 -3.44 -19.37 1.28
N GLU A 91 -3.73 -20.63 1.02
CA GLU A 91 -4.05 -21.10 -0.35
C GLU A 91 -5.38 -20.55 -0.85
N SER A 92 -6.37 -20.51 0.03
CA SER A 92 -7.70 -19.98 -0.27
C SER A 92 -8.22 -19.16 0.90
N CYS A 93 -9.08 -18.20 0.62
CA CYS A 93 -9.68 -17.30 1.59
C CYS A 93 -11.07 -16.88 1.12
N GLU A 94 -11.90 -16.44 2.04
CA GLU A 94 -13.23 -15.93 1.75
C GLU A 94 -13.26 -14.41 1.63
N PRO A 95 -14.24 -13.85 0.89
CA PRO A 95 -14.44 -12.41 0.85
C PRO A 95 -14.65 -11.82 2.24
N ASN A 96 -13.95 -10.74 2.55
CA ASN A 96 -14.13 -10.05 3.81
C ASN A 96 -15.22 -9.00 3.69
N TYR A 97 -16.39 -9.29 4.25
CA TYR A 97 -17.51 -8.36 4.36
C TYR A 97 -17.53 -7.63 5.72
N SER A 98 -16.65 -8.02 6.62
CA SER A 98 -16.49 -7.38 7.93
C SER A 98 -15.61 -6.15 7.82
N LYS A 99 -15.81 -5.18 8.69
CA LYS A 99 -14.92 -4.02 8.81
C LYS A 99 -13.57 -4.38 9.45
N LYS A 100 -13.43 -5.59 9.99
CA LYS A 100 -12.20 -6.07 10.64
C LYS A 100 -11.38 -6.90 9.68
N ALA A 101 -10.17 -6.46 9.41
CA ALA A 101 -9.19 -7.15 8.60
C ALA A 101 -8.03 -7.65 9.46
N SER A 102 -7.70 -8.94 9.34
CA SER A 102 -6.62 -9.57 10.09
C SER A 102 -5.85 -10.56 9.22
N GLU A 103 -4.58 -10.79 9.55
CA GLU A 103 -3.74 -11.77 8.85
C GLU A 103 -4.31 -13.20 8.93
N SER A 104 -5.05 -13.51 10.01
CA SER A 104 -5.67 -14.83 10.21
C SER A 104 -6.80 -15.16 9.23
N THR A 105 -7.35 -14.18 8.54
CA THR A 105 -8.46 -14.35 7.58
C THR A 105 -8.10 -13.95 6.15
N ALA A 106 -7.00 -13.23 5.96
CA ALA A 106 -6.57 -12.73 4.66
C ALA A 106 -5.95 -13.83 3.78
N CYS A 107 -6.01 -13.63 2.46
CA CYS A 107 -5.35 -14.46 1.46
C CYS A 107 -3.84 -14.27 1.48
N ALA A 108 -3.43 -13.01 1.48
CA ALA A 108 -2.04 -12.62 1.45
C ALA A 108 -1.83 -11.28 2.14
N MET A 109 -0.58 -11.03 2.51
CA MET A 109 -0.10 -9.72 2.90
C MET A 109 0.62 -9.07 1.72
N LEU A 110 0.31 -7.82 1.45
CA LEU A 110 1.00 -7.01 0.47
C LEU A 110 1.82 -5.95 1.18
N THR A 111 3.12 -5.86 0.86
CA THR A 111 3.96 -4.76 1.32
C THR A 111 4.14 -3.77 0.18
N ILE A 112 3.61 -2.57 0.35
CA ILE A 112 3.69 -1.46 -0.59
C ILE A 112 4.87 -0.58 -0.21
N ASP A 113 5.86 -0.44 -1.09
CA ASP A 113 6.95 0.51 -0.95
C ASP A 113 6.78 1.62 -1.99
N VAL A 114 6.50 2.83 -1.52
CA VAL A 114 6.06 3.95 -2.39
C VAL A 114 7.17 4.62 -3.18
N ASN A 115 8.44 4.31 -2.88
CA ASN A 115 9.60 4.80 -3.63
C ASN A 115 10.46 3.65 -4.20
N GLY A 116 10.10 2.41 -3.92
CA GLY A 116 10.77 1.18 -4.34
C GLY A 116 11.76 0.64 -3.30
N PHE A 117 11.76 -0.67 -3.09
CA PHE A 117 12.51 -1.38 -2.03
C PHE A 117 14.02 -1.13 -2.03
N SER A 118 14.58 -0.66 -3.13
CA SER A 118 15.99 -0.29 -3.26
C SER A 118 16.33 1.12 -2.74
N LYS A 119 15.33 1.94 -2.41
CA LYS A 119 15.51 3.34 -2.01
C LYS A 119 15.17 3.53 -0.54
N ALA A 120 16.01 4.31 0.15
CA ALA A 120 15.73 4.72 1.53
C ALA A 120 14.48 5.64 1.62
N PRO A 121 13.83 5.71 2.76
CA PRO A 121 14.24 5.25 4.10
C PRO A 121 13.94 3.78 4.44
N ASN A 122 13.11 3.05 3.65
CA ASN A 122 12.74 1.65 3.89
C ASN A 122 12.15 1.41 5.30
N LYS A 123 11.25 2.29 5.74
CA LYS A 123 10.64 2.26 7.06
C LYS A 123 9.17 1.93 7.00
N MET A 124 8.76 0.94 7.80
CA MET A 124 7.35 0.61 7.98
C MET A 124 6.60 1.72 8.70
N SER A 125 5.31 1.87 8.40
CA SER A 125 4.43 2.91 8.96
C SER A 125 4.23 2.84 10.48
N THR A 126 4.64 1.77 11.12
CA THR A 126 4.39 1.49 12.55
C THR A 126 5.15 2.37 13.52
N SER A 127 6.19 3.09 13.13
CA SER A 127 7.09 3.71 14.11
C SER A 127 7.70 5.06 13.76
N THR A 128 7.46 5.64 12.60
CA THR A 128 8.12 6.88 12.21
C THR A 128 7.23 7.86 11.45
N LYS A 129 7.49 9.16 11.61
CA LYS A 129 6.82 10.21 10.84
C LYS A 129 7.03 10.08 9.33
N ILE A 130 8.14 9.46 8.91
CA ILE A 130 8.48 9.25 7.50
C ILE A 130 8.51 7.74 7.28
N ALA A 131 7.38 7.19 6.83
CA ALA A 131 7.27 5.83 6.37
C ALA A 131 7.12 5.80 4.86
N ASP A 132 7.81 4.90 4.19
CA ASP A 132 7.70 4.63 2.76
C ASP A 132 7.17 3.23 2.49
N ARG A 133 7.05 2.38 3.53
CA ARG A 133 6.50 1.04 3.46
C ARG A 133 5.22 0.90 4.26
N TYR A 134 4.23 0.28 3.64
CA TYR A 134 2.89 0.08 4.19
C TYR A 134 2.46 -1.37 3.98
N ALA A 135 1.96 -2.01 5.06
CA ALA A 135 1.43 -3.36 5.01
C ALA A 135 -0.08 -3.34 4.88
N VAL A 136 -0.61 -4.12 3.94
CA VAL A 136 -2.05 -4.26 3.72
C VAL A 136 -2.41 -5.71 3.46
N LEU A 137 -3.66 -6.06 3.65
CA LEU A 137 -4.19 -7.40 3.49
C LEU A 137 -4.99 -7.51 2.20
N MET A 138 -4.75 -8.58 1.46
CA MET A 138 -5.48 -8.94 0.26
C MET A 138 -6.56 -9.97 0.57
N TYR A 139 -7.78 -9.68 0.16
CA TYR A 139 -8.93 -10.57 0.15
C TYR A 139 -9.45 -10.75 -1.29
N PRO A 140 -10.36 -11.68 -1.58
CA PRO A 140 -10.86 -11.89 -2.94
C PRO A 140 -11.44 -10.64 -3.61
N ILE A 141 -12.07 -9.75 -2.83
CA ILE A 141 -12.79 -8.58 -3.34
C ILE A 141 -12.19 -7.23 -2.91
N SER A 142 -11.13 -7.24 -2.10
CA SER A 142 -10.58 -5.99 -1.56
C SER A 142 -9.13 -6.11 -1.09
N VAL A 143 -8.42 -5.00 -1.17
CA VAL A 143 -7.15 -4.77 -0.47
C VAL A 143 -7.39 -3.71 0.59
N VAL A 144 -7.15 -4.07 1.84
CA VAL A 144 -7.47 -3.23 3.02
C VAL A 144 -6.33 -3.24 4.04
N PRO A 145 -6.13 -2.17 4.81
CA PRO A 145 -5.15 -2.17 5.90
C PRO A 145 -5.58 -3.11 7.05
N ILE A 146 -4.62 -3.51 7.86
CA ILE A 146 -4.88 -4.28 9.08
C ILE A 146 -5.67 -3.39 10.05
N THR A 147 -6.74 -3.93 10.63
CA THR A 147 -7.56 -3.18 11.60
C THR A 147 -6.73 -2.75 12.81
N GLY A 148 -6.78 -1.47 13.14
CA GLY A 148 -6.01 -0.83 14.22
C GLY A 148 -4.61 -0.39 13.83
N SER A 149 -4.18 -0.61 12.58
CA SER A 149 -2.86 -0.19 12.09
C SER A 149 -2.78 1.31 11.78
N GLU A 150 -1.56 1.81 11.60
CA GLU A 150 -1.34 3.19 11.13
C GLU A 150 -1.82 3.38 9.69
N GLU A 151 -1.73 2.33 8.86
CA GLU A 151 -2.25 2.30 7.50
C GLU A 151 -3.77 2.54 7.46
N GLU A 152 -4.51 1.96 8.41
CA GLU A 152 -5.94 2.19 8.54
C GLU A 152 -6.25 3.64 8.90
N LYS A 153 -5.51 4.24 9.83
CA LYS A 153 -5.67 5.66 10.20
C LYS A 153 -5.37 6.61 9.05
N ILE A 154 -4.44 6.26 8.17
CA ILE A 154 -4.13 7.04 6.98
C ILE A 154 -5.29 6.96 5.97
N LEU A 155 -5.86 5.78 5.77
CA LEU A 155 -6.96 5.56 4.84
C LEU A 155 -8.28 6.14 5.38
N TYR A 156 -8.51 6.03 6.68
CA TYR A 156 -9.75 6.45 7.36
C TYR A 156 -9.46 7.44 8.51
N PRO A 157 -9.09 8.69 8.22
CA PRO A 157 -8.65 9.65 9.25
C PRO A 157 -9.74 10.04 10.26
N GLN A 158 -11.02 9.77 9.98
CA GLN A 158 -12.15 10.03 10.88
C GLN A 158 -12.48 8.84 11.81
N GLY A 159 -11.66 7.80 11.77
CA GLY A 159 -11.92 6.54 12.46
C GLY A 159 -13.00 5.71 11.76
N THR A 160 -12.87 4.40 11.79
CA THR A 160 -13.96 3.49 11.42
C THR A 160 -14.97 3.46 12.58
N SER A 161 -15.66 4.57 12.80
CA SER A 161 -16.72 4.63 13.80
C SER A 161 -17.88 3.76 13.33
N ASN A 162 -18.12 2.71 14.06
CA ASN A 162 -19.18 1.70 14.09
C ASN A 162 -18.92 0.41 13.35
#